data_fb4c5e92ca34deb40dfc9127e13ba2ed
#
_entry.id   fb4c5e92ca34deb40dfc9127e13ba2ed
#
_cell.length_a   1.000
_cell.length_b   1.000
_cell.length_c   1.000
_cell.angle_alpha   90.00
_cell.angle_beta   90.00
_cell.angle_gamma   90.00
#
_symmetry.space_group_name_H-M   'P 1'
#
loop_
_entity.id
_entity.type
_entity.pdbx_description
1 polymer ?
#
loop_
_entity_poly.entity_id
_entity_poly.type
_entity_poly.pdbx_seq_one_letter_code
_entity_poly.pdbx_strand_id
1 'polypeptide(L)'
;PYCFNRASGGNGEPIPHTKVLFRSGTYFSSPREIEQKLGYSELDIEMMNSGDERTARKKTFDTYKSFLIRKDPVYQAFWDSFEGRTTEQPSRSGNVQNPWELPIIGPNNGVTRLVPDMDGFVTQAVDVFGKTTHNRVCPFCHNPFPLGFGKNKVKYISIIGITGSGKTVYISQLLKNMTDFASKVGLNAYFTSDHETNFIENNVVKKGMPLPDSTSPRRLSQPMFYDIVRSDGTVQKTDTIVLYDIAGENCRRAEDMEDFAQYVKHSDGLILLIDPKQLGFLSADMDEDEIDEPSLALNTLWSVLENRTNRKCKIPVAVCVSKSDQCYGILPPIAQETVHSTGLDQSGLPVMEFDGKTLNELVMGDHGLKDLMLHNAQAVCQNLSTGYWNYN
;
A
#
# COMPACT_ATOMS: atom_id res chain seq x y z
N PRO A 1 -6.90 3.65 2.79
CA PRO A 1 -5.68 2.81 2.78
C PRO A 1 -4.55 3.37 3.65
N TYR A 2 -4.53 4.67 3.99
CA TYR A 2 -3.46 5.21 4.83
C TYR A 2 -3.79 5.20 6.32
N CYS A 3 -4.95 5.71 6.70
CA CYS A 3 -5.31 5.92 8.11
C CYS A 3 -6.24 4.86 8.69
N PHE A 4 -6.85 4.01 7.88
CA PHE A 4 -7.85 3.01 8.31
C PHE A 4 -8.87 3.56 9.33
N ASN A 5 -9.21 4.84 9.19
CA ASN A 5 -10.09 5.58 10.10
C ASN A 5 -9.56 5.71 11.55
N ARG A 6 -8.23 5.63 11.76
CA ARG A 6 -7.61 5.74 13.09
C ARG A 6 -8.06 6.99 13.85
N ALA A 7 -8.11 8.12 13.15
CA ALA A 7 -8.46 9.42 13.76
C ALA A 7 -9.92 9.55 14.21
N SER A 8 -10.81 8.67 13.76
CA SER A 8 -12.25 8.77 14.03
C SER A 8 -12.79 7.70 14.97
N GLY A 9 -11.93 6.81 15.51
CA GLY A 9 -12.39 5.63 16.24
C GLY A 9 -13.27 4.69 15.38
N GLY A 10 -13.17 4.84 14.05
CA GLY A 10 -14.02 4.13 13.10
C GLY A 10 -13.73 2.63 13.06
N ASN A 11 -14.75 1.87 12.78
CA ASN A 11 -14.71 0.40 12.72
C ASN A 11 -14.06 -0.15 11.44
N GLY A 12 -13.34 0.69 10.68
CA GLY A 12 -12.79 0.29 9.37
C GLY A 12 -13.84 0.18 8.27
N GLU A 13 -15.05 0.70 8.49
CA GLU A 13 -16.10 0.66 7.47
C GLU A 13 -15.73 1.48 6.24
N PRO A 14 -16.13 1.01 5.04
CA PRO A 14 -15.89 1.73 3.80
C PRO A 14 -16.49 3.15 3.84
N ILE A 15 -15.71 4.13 3.40
CA ILE A 15 -16.19 5.50 3.26
C ILE A 15 -17.14 5.56 2.07
N PRO A 16 -18.40 6.03 2.23
CA PRO A 16 -19.29 6.23 1.11
C PRO A 16 -18.66 7.14 0.05
N HIS A 17 -18.70 6.74 -1.23
CA HIS A 17 -18.12 7.52 -2.33
C HIS A 17 -18.66 8.96 -2.45
N THR A 18 -19.84 9.21 -1.91
CA THR A 18 -20.47 10.54 -1.85
C THR A 18 -19.90 11.44 -0.75
N LYS A 19 -19.16 10.88 0.21
CA LYS A 19 -18.53 11.62 1.32
C LYS A 19 -17.04 11.85 1.13
N VAL A 20 -16.45 11.42 0.01
CA VAL A 20 -15.06 11.70 -0.28
C VAL A 20 -14.84 13.19 -0.53
N LEU A 21 -13.64 13.66 -0.22
CA LEU A 21 -13.19 15.01 -0.52
C LEU A 21 -12.33 15.00 -1.78
N PHE A 22 -12.03 16.19 -2.28
CA PHE A 22 -11.20 16.36 -3.47
C PHE A 22 -10.20 17.48 -3.24
N ARG A 23 -9.03 17.38 -3.88
CA ARG A 23 -8.16 18.52 -4.05
C ARG A 23 -8.60 19.29 -5.28
N SER A 24 -8.85 20.59 -5.09
CA SER A 24 -9.34 21.44 -6.17
C SER A 24 -8.31 21.58 -7.28
N GLY A 25 -8.79 21.67 -8.51
CA GLY A 25 -7.97 22.10 -9.65
C GLY A 25 -7.86 23.62 -9.76
N THR A 26 -8.68 24.38 -9.03
CA THR A 26 -8.61 25.85 -8.91
C THR A 26 -7.88 26.20 -7.62
N TYR A 27 -6.96 27.15 -7.71
CA TYR A 27 -6.23 27.66 -6.56
C TYR A 27 -5.73 29.09 -6.81
N PHE A 28 -5.42 29.79 -5.74
CA PHE A 28 -4.79 31.11 -5.74
C PHE A 28 -3.51 31.06 -4.91
N SER A 29 -2.44 31.64 -5.45
CA SER A 29 -1.11 31.60 -4.82
C SER A 29 -0.98 32.58 -3.66
N SER A 30 -1.78 33.64 -3.68
CA SER A 30 -1.72 34.68 -2.66
C SER A 30 -3.03 35.50 -2.57
N PRO A 31 -3.28 36.16 -1.43
CA PRO A 31 -4.39 37.13 -1.31
C PRO A 31 -4.36 38.22 -2.38
N ARG A 32 -3.17 38.68 -2.75
CA ARG A 32 -3.00 39.74 -3.78
C ARG A 32 -3.52 39.28 -5.16
N GLU A 33 -3.36 38.02 -5.50
CA GLU A 33 -3.94 37.48 -6.74
C GLU A 33 -5.47 37.50 -6.71
N ILE A 34 -6.07 37.24 -5.53
CA ILE A 34 -7.51 37.32 -5.33
C ILE A 34 -7.98 38.79 -5.50
N GLU A 35 -7.30 39.74 -4.85
CA GLU A 35 -7.62 41.18 -4.95
C GLU A 35 -7.53 41.66 -6.39
N GLN A 36 -6.49 41.31 -7.11
CA GLN A 36 -6.35 41.64 -8.53
C GLN A 36 -7.51 41.09 -9.38
N LYS A 37 -7.95 39.88 -9.08
CA LYS A 37 -9.02 39.21 -9.83
C LYS A 37 -10.40 39.79 -9.51
N LEU A 38 -10.63 40.19 -8.28
CA LEU A 38 -11.90 40.75 -7.82
C LEU A 38 -11.99 42.28 -8.03
N GLY A 39 -10.86 42.97 -8.11
CA GLY A 39 -10.81 44.44 -8.22
C GLY A 39 -11.03 45.17 -6.89
N TYR A 40 -11.01 44.47 -5.77
CA TYR A 40 -11.12 45.01 -4.42
C TYR A 40 -10.39 44.12 -3.40
N SER A 41 -9.94 44.73 -2.30
CA SER A 41 -9.25 44.06 -1.21
C SER A 41 -10.19 43.73 -0.04
N GLU A 42 -9.69 42.92 0.91
CA GLU A 42 -10.39 42.65 2.18
C GLU A 42 -10.61 43.94 2.98
N LEU A 43 -9.63 44.88 2.93
CA LEU A 43 -9.71 46.17 3.59
C LEU A 43 -10.81 47.07 2.96
N ASP A 44 -10.95 47.05 1.63
CA ASP A 44 -12.03 47.79 0.95
C ASP A 44 -13.40 47.32 1.43
N ILE A 45 -13.57 45.98 1.63
CA ILE A 45 -14.83 45.42 2.16
C ILE A 45 -15.07 45.87 3.61
N GLU A 46 -14.02 45.92 4.43
CA GLU A 46 -14.13 46.37 5.83
C GLU A 46 -14.53 47.84 5.94
N MET A 47 -14.06 48.70 5.04
CA MET A 47 -14.39 50.11 4.97
C MET A 47 -15.79 50.41 4.42
N MET A 48 -16.46 49.40 3.81
CA MET A 48 -17.84 49.61 3.32
C MET A 48 -18.84 49.71 4.47
N ASN A 49 -19.84 50.56 4.30
CA ASN A 49 -20.98 50.56 5.20
C ASN A 49 -21.70 49.21 5.22
N SER A 50 -22.36 48.91 6.35
CA SER A 50 -23.15 47.69 6.46
C SER A 50 -24.28 47.67 5.42
N GLY A 51 -24.46 46.57 4.71
CA GLY A 51 -25.49 46.44 3.68
C GLY A 51 -25.29 45.17 2.85
N ASP A 52 -26.22 44.98 1.91
CA ASP A 52 -26.23 43.75 1.08
C ASP A 52 -25.00 43.64 0.18
N GLU A 53 -24.50 44.80 -0.32
CA GLU A 53 -23.32 44.82 -1.17
C GLU A 53 -22.06 44.40 -0.41
N ARG A 54 -21.85 44.92 0.82
CA ARG A 54 -20.76 44.46 1.69
C ARG A 54 -20.81 42.96 1.96
N THR A 55 -22.00 42.46 2.27
CA THR A 55 -22.24 41.06 2.55
C THR A 55 -21.93 40.20 1.33
N ALA A 56 -22.37 40.59 0.14
CA ALA A 56 -22.13 39.89 -1.11
C ALA A 56 -20.63 39.85 -1.47
N ARG A 57 -19.93 41.02 -1.37
CA ARG A 57 -18.49 41.11 -1.65
C ARG A 57 -17.68 40.28 -0.65
N LYS A 58 -18.05 40.33 0.63
CA LYS A 58 -17.41 39.50 1.66
C LYS A 58 -17.56 38.03 1.37
N LYS A 59 -18.79 37.58 1.07
CA LYS A 59 -19.04 36.17 0.72
C LYS A 59 -18.22 35.72 -0.51
N THR A 60 -18.12 36.58 -1.53
CA THR A 60 -17.31 36.32 -2.71
C THR A 60 -15.84 36.21 -2.35
N PHE A 61 -15.32 37.19 -1.60
CA PHE A 61 -13.91 37.20 -1.17
C PHE A 61 -13.57 35.99 -0.32
N ASP A 62 -14.42 35.62 0.65
CA ASP A 62 -14.24 34.45 1.50
C ASP A 62 -14.25 33.15 0.68
N THR A 63 -15.09 33.08 -0.38
CA THR A 63 -15.08 31.95 -1.30
C THR A 63 -13.74 31.84 -2.02
N TYR A 64 -13.21 32.91 -2.58
CA TYR A 64 -11.89 32.93 -3.20
C TYR A 64 -10.78 32.60 -2.21
N LYS A 65 -10.84 33.17 -1.00
CA LYS A 65 -9.87 32.91 0.09
C LYS A 65 -9.83 31.45 0.54
N SER A 66 -10.94 30.74 0.43
CA SER A 66 -10.99 29.30 0.73
C SER A 66 -10.21 28.45 -0.27
N PHE A 67 -9.89 29.00 -1.44
CA PHE A 67 -9.07 28.37 -2.49
C PHE A 67 -7.62 28.84 -2.51
N LEU A 68 -7.16 29.53 -1.46
CA LEU A 68 -5.73 29.82 -1.31
C LEU A 68 -4.94 28.54 -1.06
N ILE A 69 -3.78 28.48 -1.71
CA ILE A 69 -2.77 27.46 -1.41
C ILE A 69 -2.30 27.62 0.02
N ARG A 70 -2.33 26.55 0.77
CA ARG A 70 -1.83 26.51 2.15
C ARG A 70 -1.51 25.09 2.56
N LYS A 71 -0.61 24.95 3.53
CA LYS A 71 -0.40 23.65 4.16
C LYS A 71 -1.73 23.12 4.70
N ASP A 72 -2.04 21.89 4.32
CA ASP A 72 -3.24 21.20 4.79
C ASP A 72 -2.99 20.69 6.22
N PRO A 73 -3.64 21.25 7.24
CA PRO A 73 -3.35 20.89 8.62
C PRO A 73 -3.72 19.44 8.96
N VAL A 74 -4.74 18.88 8.29
CA VAL A 74 -5.17 17.48 8.51
C VAL A 74 -4.15 16.52 7.92
N TYR A 75 -3.70 16.78 6.69
CA TYR A 75 -2.66 16.02 6.04
C TYR A 75 -1.34 16.09 6.82
N GLN A 76 -0.96 17.30 7.24
CA GLN A 76 0.25 17.53 8.01
C GLN A 76 0.20 16.80 9.37
N ALA A 77 -0.89 16.94 10.14
CA ALA A 77 -1.05 16.28 11.42
C ALA A 77 -1.02 14.75 11.30
N PHE A 78 -1.57 14.19 10.21
CA PHE A 78 -1.47 12.76 9.94
C PHE A 78 -0.02 12.32 9.82
N TRP A 79 0.77 13.01 8.99
CA TRP A 79 2.17 12.64 8.77
C TRP A 79 3.07 12.97 9.96
N ASP A 80 2.82 14.07 10.66
CA ASP A 80 3.56 14.45 11.87
C ASP A 80 3.33 13.44 13.02
N SER A 81 2.19 12.72 13.02
CA SER A 81 1.93 11.68 14.02
C SER A 81 2.93 10.50 13.96
N PHE A 82 3.71 10.40 12.89
CA PHE A 82 4.81 9.45 12.73
C PHE A 82 6.17 10.05 13.13
N GLU A 83 6.22 11.12 13.92
CA GLU A 83 7.40 11.74 14.53
C GLU A 83 8.52 12.08 13.52
N GLY A 84 8.17 12.75 12.42
CA GLY A 84 9.13 13.11 11.38
C GLY A 84 9.71 11.92 10.60
N ARG A 85 9.21 10.75 10.83
CA ARG A 85 9.55 9.49 10.14
C ARG A 85 8.80 9.34 8.84
N THR A 86 8.30 10.42 8.35
CA THR A 86 7.64 10.54 7.05
C THR A 86 8.69 10.47 5.98
N THR A 87 8.69 9.42 5.27
CA THR A 87 9.76 9.21 4.35
C THR A 87 9.45 9.49 2.94
N GLU A 88 8.22 9.41 2.61
CA GLU A 88 7.82 9.50 1.23
C GLU A 88 6.51 10.25 1.14
N GLN A 89 6.58 11.56 1.34
CA GLN A 89 5.58 12.40 0.69
C GLN A 89 5.64 12.03 -0.79
N PRO A 90 4.51 11.69 -1.43
CA PRO A 90 4.50 11.31 -2.84
C PRO A 90 5.30 12.33 -3.63
N SER A 91 6.34 11.85 -4.29
CA SER A 91 7.31 12.68 -4.97
C SER A 91 6.63 13.54 -6.01
N ARG A 92 7.08 14.78 -6.12
CA ARG A 92 6.69 15.70 -7.18
C ARG A 92 7.12 15.11 -8.51
N SER A 93 6.21 14.83 -9.41
CA SER A 93 6.52 14.75 -10.81
C SER A 93 6.31 16.15 -11.45
N GLY A 94 7.40 16.79 -11.83
CA GLY A 94 7.36 18.00 -12.65
C GLY A 94 7.12 19.32 -11.91
N ASN A 95 7.04 20.41 -12.68
CA ASN A 95 6.88 21.81 -12.24
C ASN A 95 5.51 22.12 -11.62
N VAL A 96 4.82 21.16 -11.08
CA VAL A 96 3.51 21.35 -10.47
C VAL A 96 3.70 21.73 -9.00
N GLN A 97 2.95 22.71 -8.57
CA GLN A 97 2.78 23.10 -7.18
C GLN A 97 2.52 21.89 -6.29
N ASN A 98 3.00 21.94 -5.06
CA ASN A 98 2.86 20.84 -4.11
C ASN A 98 1.38 20.42 -4.02
N PRO A 99 0.98 19.24 -4.51
CA PRO A 99 -0.41 18.82 -4.58
C PRO A 99 -1.07 18.75 -3.19
N TRP A 100 -0.27 18.66 -2.12
CA TRP A 100 -0.74 18.59 -0.73
C TRP A 100 -1.12 19.95 -0.15
N GLU A 101 -0.80 21.04 -0.85
CA GLU A 101 -1.17 22.42 -0.50
C GLU A 101 -2.41 22.89 -1.26
N LEU A 102 -2.87 22.12 -2.26
CA LEU A 102 -4.09 22.44 -3.00
C LEU A 102 -5.33 22.42 -2.10
N PRO A 103 -6.26 23.36 -2.30
CA PRO A 103 -7.46 23.47 -1.48
C PRO A 103 -8.28 22.17 -1.45
N ILE A 104 -8.79 21.84 -0.28
CA ILE A 104 -9.73 20.74 -0.11
C ILE A 104 -11.15 21.23 -0.35
N ILE A 105 -11.86 20.55 -1.22
CA ILE A 105 -13.26 20.77 -1.52
C ILE A 105 -14.07 19.49 -1.28
N GLY A 106 -15.34 19.65 -0.96
CA GLY A 106 -16.22 18.51 -0.70
C GLY A 106 -17.69 18.87 -0.83
N PRO A 107 -18.59 17.92 -0.63
CA PRO A 107 -20.05 18.11 -0.82
C PRO A 107 -20.63 19.33 -0.09
N ASN A 108 -20.03 19.68 1.04
CA ASN A 108 -20.50 20.80 1.88
C ASN A 108 -19.65 22.08 1.71
N ASN A 109 -18.60 22.05 0.90
CA ASN A 109 -17.68 23.17 0.76
C ASN A 109 -16.98 23.16 -0.60
N GLY A 110 -17.12 24.25 -1.36
CA GLY A 110 -16.37 24.48 -2.59
C GLY A 110 -16.76 23.64 -3.79
N VAL A 111 -17.72 22.73 -3.68
CA VAL A 111 -18.23 21.87 -4.77
C VAL A 111 -19.62 22.33 -5.19
N THR A 112 -19.82 22.52 -6.50
CA THR A 112 -21.13 22.79 -7.10
C THR A 112 -21.83 21.52 -7.53
N ARG A 113 -21.05 20.52 -7.97
CA ARG A 113 -21.60 19.24 -8.45
C ARG A 113 -20.58 18.10 -8.27
N LEU A 114 -21.07 16.97 -7.73
CA LEU A 114 -20.37 15.70 -7.81
C LEU A 114 -20.74 15.01 -9.13
N VAL A 115 -19.76 14.44 -9.81
CA VAL A 115 -19.94 13.79 -11.10
C VAL A 115 -19.68 12.30 -10.94
N PRO A 116 -20.73 11.48 -11.00
CA PRO A 116 -20.59 10.03 -11.02
C PRO A 116 -20.18 9.53 -12.41
N ASP A 117 -19.60 8.35 -12.44
CA ASP A 117 -19.44 7.56 -13.66
C ASP A 117 -20.76 6.86 -14.07
N MET A 118 -20.71 6.01 -15.08
CA MET A 118 -21.88 5.29 -15.59
C MET A 118 -22.49 4.33 -14.56
N ASP A 119 -21.73 3.89 -13.57
CA ASP A 119 -22.20 3.00 -12.50
C ASP A 119 -22.72 3.77 -11.28
N GLY A 120 -22.73 5.10 -11.34
CA GLY A 120 -23.16 5.96 -10.26
C GLY A 120 -22.10 6.25 -9.19
N PHE A 121 -20.87 5.79 -9.40
CA PHE A 121 -19.77 6.01 -8.48
C PHE A 121 -19.14 7.39 -8.69
N VAL A 122 -19.03 8.22 -7.65
CA VAL A 122 -18.48 9.57 -7.73
C VAL A 122 -16.97 9.52 -7.98
N THR A 123 -16.57 9.95 -9.17
CA THR A 123 -15.17 9.99 -9.62
C THR A 123 -14.62 11.39 -9.71
N GLN A 124 -15.47 12.40 -9.81
CA GLN A 124 -15.09 13.79 -10.08
C GLN A 124 -15.93 14.75 -9.24
N ALA A 125 -15.39 15.94 -9.05
CA ALA A 125 -16.13 17.09 -8.52
C ALA A 125 -15.91 18.32 -9.40
N VAL A 126 -16.94 19.13 -9.53
CA VAL A 126 -16.85 20.45 -10.15
C VAL A 126 -16.86 21.50 -9.04
N ASP A 127 -15.84 22.33 -8.98
CA ASP A 127 -15.74 23.39 -7.99
C ASP A 127 -16.64 24.59 -8.29
N VAL A 128 -16.67 25.55 -7.39
CA VAL A 128 -17.48 26.78 -7.52
C VAL A 128 -17.02 27.67 -8.67
N PHE A 129 -15.84 27.44 -9.24
CA PHE A 129 -15.32 28.15 -10.41
C PHE A 129 -15.55 27.36 -11.71
N GLY A 130 -16.26 26.24 -11.64
CA GLY A 130 -16.58 25.39 -12.80
C GLY A 130 -15.47 24.45 -13.24
N LYS A 131 -14.34 24.38 -12.50
CA LYS A 131 -13.24 23.49 -12.85
C LYS A 131 -13.47 22.08 -12.28
N THR A 132 -13.23 21.07 -13.11
CA THR A 132 -13.37 19.68 -12.72
C THR A 132 -12.08 19.14 -12.14
N THR A 133 -12.18 18.34 -11.07
CA THR A 133 -11.06 17.61 -10.47
C THR A 133 -11.40 16.14 -10.25
N HIS A 134 -10.39 15.28 -10.39
CA HIS A 134 -10.44 13.85 -10.14
C HIS A 134 -9.66 13.45 -8.86
N ASN A 135 -9.02 14.41 -8.21
CA ASN A 135 -8.07 14.19 -7.12
C ASN A 135 -8.82 13.89 -5.81
N ARG A 136 -9.37 12.69 -5.71
CA ARG A 136 -10.09 12.21 -4.54
C ARG A 136 -9.15 12.02 -3.36
N VAL A 137 -9.58 12.42 -2.16
CA VAL A 137 -8.81 12.25 -0.93
C VAL A 137 -9.67 11.70 0.20
N CYS A 138 -9.01 11.06 1.15
CA CYS A 138 -9.64 10.55 2.35
C CYS A 138 -10.18 11.70 3.22
N PRO A 139 -11.43 11.68 3.68
CA PRO A 139 -11.98 12.74 4.53
C PRO A 139 -11.37 12.80 5.94
N PHE A 140 -10.58 11.81 6.35
CA PHE A 140 -9.99 11.71 7.68
C PHE A 140 -8.52 12.12 7.73
N CYS A 141 -7.75 11.84 6.70
CA CYS A 141 -6.30 12.11 6.68
C CYS A 141 -5.85 12.87 5.44
N HIS A 142 -6.74 13.23 4.55
CA HIS A 142 -6.52 13.93 3.29
C HIS A 142 -5.45 13.31 2.37
N ASN A 143 -5.07 12.05 2.63
CA ASN A 143 -4.23 11.29 1.72
C ASN A 143 -5.00 10.92 0.44
N PRO A 144 -4.31 10.84 -0.71
CA PRO A 144 -4.95 10.58 -1.99
C PRO A 144 -5.53 9.18 -2.08
N PHE A 145 -6.61 9.05 -2.83
CA PHE A 145 -7.11 7.78 -3.30
C PHE A 145 -6.74 7.59 -4.77
N PRO A 146 -6.32 6.39 -5.17
CA PRO A 146 -6.22 6.04 -6.58
C PRO A 146 -7.56 6.23 -7.30
N LEU A 147 -7.49 6.45 -8.59
CA LEU A 147 -8.69 6.52 -9.43
C LEU A 147 -9.47 5.20 -9.30
N GLY A 148 -10.76 5.31 -9.06
CA GLY A 148 -11.61 4.12 -8.87
C GLY A 148 -11.52 3.42 -7.52
N PHE A 149 -10.61 3.82 -6.62
CA PHE A 149 -10.52 3.22 -5.29
C PHE A 149 -11.85 3.32 -4.53
N GLY A 150 -12.32 2.17 -4.03
CA GLY A 150 -13.62 2.04 -3.36
C GLY A 150 -14.81 1.76 -4.29
N LYS A 151 -14.61 1.83 -5.63
CA LYS A 151 -15.54 1.28 -6.61
C LYS A 151 -15.34 -0.22 -6.76
N ASN A 152 -14.07 -0.61 -6.88
CA ASN A 152 -13.66 -2.00 -7.00
C ASN A 152 -13.61 -2.67 -5.63
N LYS A 153 -13.72 -4.00 -5.62
CA LYS A 153 -13.44 -4.78 -4.42
C LYS A 153 -11.96 -4.64 -4.08
N VAL A 154 -11.68 -4.16 -2.88
CA VAL A 154 -10.31 -3.97 -2.40
C VAL A 154 -9.88 -5.16 -1.58
N LYS A 155 -8.67 -5.65 -1.84
CA LYS A 155 -8.01 -6.74 -1.13
C LYS A 155 -6.67 -6.27 -0.58
N TYR A 156 -6.52 -6.37 0.73
CA TYR A 156 -5.29 -6.01 1.42
C TYR A 156 -4.45 -7.27 1.61
N ILE A 157 -3.24 -7.27 1.04
CA ILE A 157 -2.28 -8.36 1.21
C ILE A 157 -1.09 -7.80 1.99
N SER A 158 -0.87 -8.35 3.17
CA SER A 158 0.29 -7.98 3.99
C SER A 158 1.42 -8.96 3.79
N ILE A 159 2.62 -8.44 3.56
CA ILE A 159 3.83 -9.22 3.46
C ILE A 159 4.61 -8.99 4.74
N ILE A 160 4.72 -10.02 5.56
CA ILE A 160 5.39 -9.99 6.85
C ILE A 160 6.64 -10.85 6.85
N GLY A 161 7.55 -10.56 7.73
CA GLY A 161 8.82 -11.26 7.89
C GLY A 161 9.77 -10.37 8.65
N ILE A 162 10.72 -10.97 9.35
CA ILE A 162 11.69 -10.23 10.13
C ILE A 162 12.74 -9.55 9.26
N THR A 163 13.64 -8.83 9.90
CA THR A 163 14.75 -8.13 9.25
C THR A 163 15.56 -9.08 8.38
N GLY A 164 15.93 -8.62 7.21
CA GLY A 164 16.75 -9.41 6.29
C GLY A 164 15.99 -10.47 5.47
N SER A 165 14.71 -10.73 5.72
CA SER A 165 13.93 -11.75 4.96
C SER A 165 13.67 -11.41 3.49
N GLY A 166 14.15 -10.27 2.96
CA GLY A 166 14.07 -9.93 1.54
C GLY A 166 12.71 -9.40 1.08
N LYS A 167 11.87 -8.85 1.99
CA LYS A 167 10.52 -8.36 1.67
C LYS A 167 10.49 -7.37 0.51
N THR A 168 11.30 -6.31 0.56
CA THR A 168 11.36 -5.27 -0.47
C THR A 168 11.70 -5.85 -1.83
N VAL A 169 12.68 -6.75 -1.87
CA VAL A 169 13.08 -7.47 -3.09
C VAL A 169 11.95 -8.35 -3.60
N TYR A 170 11.31 -9.11 -2.71
CA TYR A 170 10.18 -9.98 -3.06
C TYR A 170 9.03 -9.16 -3.65
N ILE A 171 8.64 -8.06 -3.01
CA ILE A 171 7.56 -7.18 -3.49
C ILE A 171 7.91 -6.59 -4.85
N SER A 172 9.13 -6.10 -5.04
CA SER A 172 9.54 -5.51 -6.32
C SER A 172 9.52 -6.54 -7.46
N GLN A 173 9.96 -7.77 -7.20
CA GLN A 173 9.90 -8.87 -8.18
C GLN A 173 8.47 -9.34 -8.42
N LEU A 174 7.65 -9.44 -7.38
CA LEU A 174 6.23 -9.78 -7.50
C LEU A 174 5.52 -8.77 -8.40
N LEU A 175 5.67 -7.49 -8.10
CA LEU A 175 5.03 -6.42 -8.88
C LEU A 175 5.53 -6.38 -10.32
N LYS A 176 6.86 -6.50 -10.53
CA LYS A 176 7.45 -6.55 -11.87
C LYS A 176 6.84 -7.63 -12.76
N ASN A 177 6.57 -8.81 -12.19
CA ASN A 177 6.10 -9.97 -12.93
C ASN A 177 4.56 -10.16 -12.89
N MET A 178 3.85 -9.36 -12.10
CA MET A 178 2.42 -9.54 -11.86
C MET A 178 1.59 -9.46 -13.15
N THR A 179 1.93 -8.53 -14.04
CA THR A 179 1.23 -8.36 -15.34
C THR A 179 1.38 -9.61 -16.20
N ASP A 180 2.58 -10.17 -16.27
CA ASP A 180 2.83 -11.38 -17.05
C ASP A 180 2.13 -12.61 -16.45
N PHE A 181 2.15 -12.75 -15.13
CA PHE A 181 1.42 -13.82 -14.44
C PHE A 181 -0.09 -13.69 -14.65
N ALA A 182 -0.64 -12.50 -14.52
CA ALA A 182 -2.04 -12.25 -14.76
C ALA A 182 -2.44 -12.64 -16.20
N SER A 183 -1.63 -12.26 -17.19
CA SER A 183 -1.91 -12.57 -18.60
C SER A 183 -1.90 -14.08 -18.88
N LYS A 184 -1.00 -14.85 -18.25
CA LYS A 184 -0.94 -16.31 -18.39
C LYS A 184 -2.21 -17.03 -17.91
N VAL A 185 -2.95 -16.41 -17.00
CA VAL A 185 -4.22 -16.94 -16.48
C VAL A 185 -5.45 -16.20 -17.04
N GLY A 186 -5.28 -15.45 -18.13
CA GLY A 186 -6.37 -14.76 -18.82
C GLY A 186 -6.88 -13.52 -18.09
N LEU A 187 -6.07 -12.92 -17.21
CA LEU A 187 -6.37 -11.69 -16.50
C LEU A 187 -5.54 -10.53 -17.07
N ASN A 188 -6.08 -9.33 -16.99
CA ASN A 188 -5.30 -8.11 -17.23
C ASN A 188 -4.99 -7.46 -15.89
N ALA A 189 -3.79 -6.94 -15.77
CA ALA A 189 -3.35 -6.35 -14.52
C ALA A 189 -2.46 -5.13 -14.77
N TYR A 190 -2.64 -4.06 -14.00
CA TYR A 190 -1.90 -2.81 -14.16
C TYR A 190 -1.77 -2.02 -12.87
N PHE A 191 -0.73 -1.19 -12.80
CA PHE A 191 -0.54 -0.25 -11.72
C PHE A 191 -1.50 0.92 -11.81
N THR A 192 -1.83 1.51 -10.68
CA THR A 192 -2.75 2.64 -10.63
C THR A 192 -2.04 4.00 -10.57
N SER A 193 -0.73 4.01 -10.33
CA SER A 193 0.09 5.23 -10.25
C SER A 193 1.55 5.00 -10.62
N ASP A 194 2.31 6.09 -10.78
CA ASP A 194 3.75 6.03 -11.03
C ASP A 194 4.56 5.60 -9.79
N HIS A 195 3.92 5.58 -8.62
CA HIS A 195 4.59 5.17 -7.38
C HIS A 195 5.08 3.72 -7.45
N GLU A 196 4.25 2.81 -7.95
CA GLU A 196 4.57 1.40 -8.10
C GLU A 196 5.71 1.19 -9.10
N THR A 197 5.68 1.92 -10.21
CA THR A 197 6.75 1.88 -11.22
C THR A 197 8.07 2.34 -10.62
N ASN A 198 8.07 3.47 -9.92
CA ASN A 198 9.25 3.99 -9.24
C ASN A 198 9.77 3.04 -8.16
N PHE A 199 8.86 2.40 -7.41
CA PHE A 199 9.24 1.40 -6.40
C PHE A 199 9.97 0.22 -7.05
N ILE A 200 9.45 -0.30 -8.16
CA ILE A 200 10.08 -1.39 -8.90
C ILE A 200 11.46 -0.97 -9.41
N GLU A 201 11.57 0.17 -10.09
CA GLU A 201 12.81 0.66 -10.67
C GLU A 201 13.92 0.80 -9.63
N ASN A 202 13.58 1.24 -8.43
CA ASN A 202 14.54 1.46 -7.34
C ASN A 202 14.90 0.18 -6.57
N ASN A 203 14.02 -0.83 -6.57
CA ASN A 203 14.17 -1.99 -5.68
C ASN A 203 14.33 -3.33 -6.43
N VAL A 204 14.17 -3.37 -7.75
CA VAL A 204 14.38 -4.59 -8.51
C VAL A 204 15.86 -4.99 -8.54
N VAL A 205 16.14 -6.25 -8.29
CA VAL A 205 17.50 -6.78 -8.35
C VAL A 205 18.02 -6.75 -9.78
N LYS A 206 19.23 -6.20 -9.97
CA LYS A 206 19.91 -6.12 -11.24
C LYS A 206 21.29 -6.76 -11.13
N LYS A 207 21.72 -7.51 -12.15
CA LYS A 207 23.02 -8.17 -12.16
C LYS A 207 24.15 -7.14 -11.99
N GLY A 208 25.05 -7.41 -11.05
CA GLY A 208 26.21 -6.55 -10.77
C GLY A 208 25.89 -5.27 -9.97
N MET A 209 24.66 -5.07 -9.55
CA MET A 209 24.28 -3.96 -8.66
C MET A 209 24.10 -4.47 -7.23
N PRO A 210 24.34 -3.61 -6.21
CA PRO A 210 24.04 -3.97 -4.83
C PRO A 210 22.53 -4.21 -4.66
N LEU A 211 22.16 -5.01 -3.67
CA LEU A 211 20.77 -5.17 -3.26
C LEU A 211 20.23 -3.85 -2.75
N PRO A 212 18.90 -3.62 -2.90
CA PRO A 212 18.25 -2.46 -2.33
C PRO A 212 18.46 -2.39 -0.82
N ASP A 213 18.53 -1.17 -0.29
CA ASP A 213 18.57 -0.95 1.15
C ASP A 213 17.32 -1.50 1.83
N SER A 214 17.45 -1.94 3.09
CA SER A 214 16.30 -2.35 3.87
C SER A 214 15.38 -1.17 4.17
N THR A 215 14.08 -1.46 4.22
CA THR A 215 13.07 -0.47 4.58
C THR A 215 13.34 0.03 6.00
N SER A 216 13.39 1.35 6.16
CA SER A 216 13.69 1.95 7.46
C SER A 216 12.58 1.65 8.49
N PRO A 217 12.94 1.29 9.74
CA PRO A 217 11.98 1.03 10.79
C PRO A 217 11.20 2.30 11.18
N ARG A 218 10.05 2.06 11.82
CA ARG A 218 9.17 3.11 12.35
C ARG A 218 8.72 4.15 11.33
N ARG A 219 8.52 3.70 10.08
CA ARG A 219 8.00 4.49 8.98
C ARG A 219 6.70 3.86 8.47
N LEU A 220 5.73 4.70 8.16
CA LEU A 220 4.55 4.25 7.44
C LEU A 220 4.89 4.12 5.96
N SER A 221 4.84 2.91 5.45
CA SER A 221 5.01 2.67 4.01
C SER A 221 3.82 3.19 3.22
N GLN A 222 4.09 3.73 2.03
CA GLN A 222 3.03 4.06 1.10
C GLN A 222 2.39 2.77 0.56
N PRO A 223 1.06 2.71 0.48
CA PRO A 223 0.39 1.59 -0.16
C PRO A 223 0.67 1.57 -1.67
N MET A 224 0.92 0.38 -2.20
CA MET A 224 1.03 0.11 -3.62
C MET A 224 -0.28 -0.49 -4.12
N PHE A 225 -0.78 0.02 -5.22
CA PHE A 225 -2.10 -0.36 -5.74
C PHE A 225 -1.96 -1.04 -7.09
N TYR A 226 -2.63 -2.17 -7.21
CA TYR A 226 -2.60 -2.98 -8.41
C TYR A 226 -4.01 -3.45 -8.75
N ASP A 227 -4.49 -3.07 -9.92
CA ASP A 227 -5.81 -3.47 -10.40
C ASP A 227 -5.72 -4.73 -11.25
N ILE A 228 -6.51 -5.74 -10.90
CA ILE A 228 -6.67 -6.97 -11.66
C ILE A 228 -8.05 -6.97 -12.29
N VAL A 229 -8.08 -7.04 -13.61
CA VAL A 229 -9.30 -7.03 -14.42
C VAL A 229 -9.58 -8.43 -14.95
N ARG A 230 -10.75 -8.94 -14.60
CA ARG A 230 -11.30 -10.17 -15.17
C ARG A 230 -12.38 -9.80 -16.18
N SER A 231 -12.29 -10.38 -17.37
CA SER A 231 -13.34 -10.27 -18.37
C SER A 231 -14.09 -11.62 -18.46
N ASP A 232 -15.37 -11.58 -18.16
CA ASP A 232 -16.27 -12.72 -18.33
C ASP A 232 -17.25 -12.39 -19.47
N GLY A 233 -16.72 -12.45 -20.68
CA GLY A 233 -17.47 -12.10 -21.90
C GLY A 233 -17.87 -10.63 -21.94
N THR A 234 -19.04 -10.31 -21.42
CA THR A 234 -19.62 -8.95 -21.49
C THR A 234 -19.37 -8.09 -20.24
N VAL A 235 -18.95 -8.71 -19.13
CA VAL A 235 -18.78 -8.00 -17.86
C VAL A 235 -17.31 -7.96 -17.48
N GLN A 236 -16.79 -6.75 -17.31
CA GLN A 236 -15.49 -6.54 -16.68
C GLN A 236 -15.65 -6.36 -15.18
N LYS A 237 -14.92 -7.16 -14.40
CA LYS A 237 -14.81 -7.01 -12.94
C LYS A 237 -13.37 -6.66 -12.59
N THR A 238 -13.21 -5.61 -11.83
CA THR A 238 -11.90 -5.16 -11.33
C THR A 238 -11.82 -5.40 -9.84
N ASP A 239 -10.75 -6.06 -9.41
CA ASP A 239 -10.37 -6.14 -8.00
C ASP A 239 -9.09 -5.31 -7.81
N THR A 240 -9.04 -4.48 -6.77
CA THR A 240 -7.83 -3.70 -6.42
C THR A 240 -7.08 -4.42 -5.32
N ILE A 241 -5.83 -4.81 -5.57
CA ILE A 241 -4.92 -5.33 -4.57
C ILE A 241 -4.11 -4.18 -3.99
N VAL A 242 -4.00 -4.15 -2.68
CA VAL A 242 -3.19 -3.18 -1.95
C VAL A 242 -2.08 -3.91 -1.21
N LEU A 243 -0.84 -3.56 -1.49
CA LEU A 243 0.36 -4.11 -0.89
C LEU A 243 1.09 -3.03 -0.09
N TYR A 244 1.81 -3.46 0.95
CA TYR A 244 2.66 -2.58 1.76
C TYR A 244 4.02 -3.24 1.97
N ASP A 245 5.09 -2.43 1.85
CA ASP A 245 6.44 -2.85 2.23
C ASP A 245 6.71 -2.45 3.67
N ILE A 246 6.63 -3.40 4.59
CA ILE A 246 6.88 -3.17 6.02
C ILE A 246 8.32 -3.46 6.39
N ALA A 247 8.93 -2.58 7.18
CA ALA A 247 10.23 -2.85 7.80
C ALA A 247 10.17 -4.09 8.70
N GLY A 248 11.19 -4.94 8.65
CA GLY A 248 11.26 -6.17 9.45
C GLY A 248 11.23 -5.92 10.94
N GLU A 249 11.85 -4.83 11.35
CA GLU A 249 11.88 -4.37 12.74
C GLU A 249 10.49 -4.06 13.29
N ASN A 250 9.57 -3.57 12.44
CA ASN A 250 8.19 -3.32 12.83
C ASN A 250 7.40 -4.62 13.06
N CYS A 251 7.92 -5.76 12.62
CA CYS A 251 7.33 -7.07 12.88
C CYS A 251 7.78 -7.69 14.21
N ARG A 252 8.73 -7.09 14.94
CA ARG A 252 9.28 -7.64 16.18
C ARG A 252 8.43 -7.32 17.41
N ARG A 253 7.71 -6.19 17.41
CA ARG A 253 6.91 -5.72 18.55
C ARG A 253 5.49 -5.40 18.13
N ALA A 254 4.53 -5.79 18.98
CA ALA A 254 3.12 -5.51 18.71
C ALA A 254 2.83 -4.01 18.61
N GLU A 255 3.46 -3.18 19.44
CA GLU A 255 3.32 -1.72 19.44
C GLU A 255 3.79 -1.12 18.11
N ASP A 256 5.00 -1.50 17.65
CA ASP A 256 5.52 -1.02 16.36
C ASP A 256 4.63 -1.49 15.20
N MET A 257 4.13 -2.71 15.25
CA MET A 257 3.18 -3.22 14.23
C MET A 257 1.84 -2.47 14.28
N GLU A 258 1.34 -2.16 15.46
CA GLU A 258 0.12 -1.37 15.62
C GLU A 258 0.26 0.05 15.12
N ASP A 259 1.41 0.67 15.33
CA ASP A 259 1.67 2.06 14.93
C ASP A 259 1.98 2.21 13.45
N PHE A 260 2.83 1.35 12.90
CA PHE A 260 3.38 1.50 11.54
C PHE A 260 2.81 0.52 10.52
N ALA A 261 2.05 -0.47 10.94
CA ALA A 261 1.49 -1.51 10.09
C ALA A 261 0.02 -1.82 10.36
N GLN A 262 -0.79 -0.81 10.62
CA GLN A 262 -2.23 -0.98 10.92
C GLN A 262 -3.00 -1.76 9.86
N TYR A 263 -2.57 -1.69 8.60
CA TYR A 263 -3.15 -2.43 7.48
C TYR A 263 -3.14 -3.94 7.71
N VAL A 264 -2.21 -4.46 8.50
CA VAL A 264 -2.15 -5.90 8.85
C VAL A 264 -3.44 -6.35 9.52
N LYS A 265 -4.05 -5.51 10.36
CA LYS A 265 -5.36 -5.79 11.00
C LYS A 265 -6.52 -5.91 10.01
N HIS A 266 -6.35 -5.39 8.80
CA HIS A 266 -7.36 -5.36 7.75
C HIS A 266 -7.00 -6.28 6.58
N SER A 267 -5.98 -7.12 6.74
CA SER A 267 -5.52 -8.02 5.68
C SER A 267 -6.58 -9.06 5.32
N ASP A 268 -6.73 -9.26 4.03
CA ASP A 268 -7.49 -10.37 3.44
C ASP A 268 -6.62 -11.61 3.22
N GLY A 269 -5.29 -11.42 3.19
CA GLY A 269 -4.29 -12.48 3.06
C GLY A 269 -2.94 -12.03 3.59
N LEU A 270 -2.14 -12.98 4.01
CA LEU A 270 -0.79 -12.76 4.53
C LEU A 270 0.22 -13.59 3.73
N ILE A 271 1.37 -12.99 3.47
CA ILE A 271 2.55 -13.69 2.96
C ILE A 271 3.62 -13.58 4.04
N LEU A 272 4.01 -14.72 4.59
CA LEU A 272 5.12 -14.81 5.54
C LEU A 272 6.40 -15.17 4.77
N LEU A 273 7.36 -14.23 4.77
CA LEU A 273 8.68 -14.47 4.19
C LEU A 273 9.66 -14.90 5.26
N ILE A 274 10.30 -16.03 5.03
CA ILE A 274 11.28 -16.64 5.92
C ILE A 274 12.62 -16.72 5.20
N ASP A 275 13.68 -16.20 5.83
CA ASP A 275 15.06 -16.38 5.35
C ASP A 275 15.52 -17.82 5.70
N PRO A 276 16.15 -18.56 4.79
CA PRO A 276 16.71 -19.90 5.06
C PRO A 276 17.61 -19.96 6.29
N LYS A 277 18.36 -18.91 6.57
CA LYS A 277 19.19 -18.80 7.76
C LYS A 277 18.40 -18.96 9.06
N GLN A 278 17.16 -18.46 9.08
CA GLN A 278 16.26 -18.56 10.23
C GLN A 278 15.71 -19.96 10.44
N LEU A 279 15.85 -20.83 9.44
CA LEU A 279 15.46 -22.24 9.49
C LEU A 279 16.63 -23.17 9.87
N GLY A 280 17.78 -22.64 10.20
CA GLY A 280 18.95 -23.42 10.52
C GLY A 280 19.61 -24.11 9.31
N PHE A 281 19.23 -23.77 8.10
CA PHE A 281 19.79 -24.35 6.89
C PHE A 281 21.25 -23.98 6.61
N LEU A 282 21.75 -22.89 7.22
CA LEU A 282 23.05 -22.31 6.94
C LEU A 282 23.88 -22.11 8.22
N SER A 283 23.89 -23.08 9.10
CA SER A 283 24.41 -22.98 10.45
C SER A 283 25.90 -23.25 10.56
N ALA A 284 26.81 -22.50 10.03
CA ALA A 284 28.22 -22.71 10.41
C ALA A 284 28.93 -21.51 11.03
N ASP A 285 28.51 -20.26 10.73
CA ASP A 285 29.31 -19.09 11.05
C ASP A 285 28.52 -17.87 11.60
N MET A 286 27.36 -18.08 12.24
CA MET A 286 26.56 -16.97 12.76
C MET A 286 26.48 -16.99 14.28
N ASP A 287 26.65 -15.83 14.91
CA ASP A 287 26.34 -15.65 16.33
C ASP A 287 24.85 -15.93 16.56
N GLU A 288 24.55 -16.87 17.46
CA GLU A 288 23.18 -17.31 17.78
C GLU A 288 22.28 -16.14 18.24
N ASP A 289 22.87 -15.06 18.74
CA ASP A 289 22.17 -13.86 19.24
C ASP A 289 21.63 -12.95 18.13
N GLU A 290 22.01 -13.13 16.87
CA GLU A 290 21.55 -12.31 15.73
C GLU A 290 20.41 -12.93 14.91
N ILE A 291 20.01 -14.15 15.20
CA ILE A 291 19.00 -14.87 14.43
C ILE A 291 17.61 -14.68 15.07
N ASP A 292 16.85 -13.77 14.54
CA ASP A 292 15.42 -13.67 14.92
C ASP A 292 14.65 -14.92 14.47
N GLU A 293 13.89 -15.52 15.37
CA GLU A 293 13.04 -16.63 15.04
C GLU A 293 11.89 -16.23 14.10
N PRO A 294 11.60 -16.98 13.04
CA PRO A 294 10.47 -16.70 12.14
C PRO A 294 9.12 -16.64 12.86
N SER A 295 8.99 -17.40 13.95
CA SER A 295 7.81 -17.40 14.82
C SER A 295 7.56 -16.04 15.48
N LEU A 296 8.58 -15.21 15.65
CA LEU A 296 8.45 -13.91 16.28
C LEU A 296 7.47 -13.00 15.52
N ALA A 297 7.59 -12.91 14.20
CA ALA A 297 6.68 -12.10 13.38
C ALA A 297 5.23 -12.63 13.45
N LEU A 298 5.03 -13.94 13.49
CA LEU A 298 3.71 -14.55 13.64
C LEU A 298 3.12 -14.31 15.04
N ASN A 299 3.92 -14.45 16.08
CA ASN A 299 3.48 -14.21 17.46
C ASN A 299 3.13 -12.74 17.67
N THR A 300 3.93 -11.82 17.12
CA THR A 300 3.65 -10.39 17.13
C THR A 300 2.34 -10.08 16.41
N LEU A 301 2.17 -10.61 15.20
CA LEU A 301 0.94 -10.45 14.43
C LEU A 301 -0.26 -11.03 15.19
N TRP A 302 -0.12 -12.20 15.79
CA TRP A 302 -1.17 -12.82 16.59
C TRP A 302 -1.60 -11.93 17.75
N SER A 303 -0.66 -11.41 18.53
CA SER A 303 -0.97 -10.51 19.65
C SER A 303 -1.73 -9.24 19.20
N VAL A 304 -1.39 -8.72 18.03
CA VAL A 304 -2.08 -7.57 17.43
C VAL A 304 -3.51 -7.92 16.97
N LEU A 305 -3.74 -9.13 16.49
CA LEU A 305 -5.05 -9.59 16.04
C LEU A 305 -5.94 -10.08 17.17
N GLU A 306 -5.38 -10.73 18.21
CA GLU A 306 -6.11 -11.29 19.35
C GLU A 306 -6.82 -10.22 20.17
N ASN A 307 -6.24 -9.04 20.29
CA ASN A 307 -6.89 -7.89 20.92
C ASN A 307 -8.25 -7.50 20.30
N ARG A 308 -8.63 -8.09 19.16
CA ARG A 308 -9.89 -7.83 18.46
C ARG A 308 -10.94 -8.93 18.58
N THR A 309 -10.52 -10.19 18.69
CA THR A 309 -11.48 -11.29 18.66
C THR A 309 -10.92 -12.51 19.38
N ASN A 310 -11.58 -13.04 20.38
CA ASN A 310 -11.32 -14.39 20.94
C ASN A 310 -11.61 -15.52 19.94
N ARG A 311 -11.35 -15.34 18.65
CA ARG A 311 -11.67 -16.29 17.58
C ARG A 311 -10.44 -16.57 16.74
N LYS A 312 -10.36 -17.81 16.22
CA LYS A 312 -9.33 -18.23 15.25
C LYS A 312 -9.20 -17.24 14.10
N CYS A 313 -7.99 -16.83 13.78
CA CYS A 313 -7.73 -16.01 12.61
C CYS A 313 -8.03 -16.85 11.35
N LYS A 314 -8.92 -16.33 10.50
CA LYS A 314 -9.32 -16.99 9.25
C LYS A 314 -8.59 -16.42 8.03
N ILE A 315 -7.61 -15.54 8.26
CA ILE A 315 -6.83 -14.95 7.17
C ILE A 315 -5.95 -16.05 6.57
N PRO A 316 -6.03 -16.31 5.25
CA PRO A 316 -5.14 -17.26 4.61
C PRO A 316 -3.69 -16.75 4.69
N VAL A 317 -2.77 -17.66 4.98
CA VAL A 317 -1.33 -17.38 5.10
C VAL A 317 -0.57 -18.22 4.07
N ALA A 318 0.16 -17.56 3.18
CA ALA A 318 1.16 -18.20 2.33
C ALA A 318 2.53 -18.09 3.01
N VAL A 319 3.19 -19.22 3.19
CA VAL A 319 4.56 -19.27 3.74
C VAL A 319 5.54 -19.41 2.58
N CYS A 320 6.46 -18.46 2.48
CA CYS A 320 7.45 -18.41 1.42
C CYS A 320 8.86 -18.37 2.00
N VAL A 321 9.71 -19.29 1.59
CA VAL A 321 11.15 -19.25 1.88
C VAL A 321 11.81 -18.37 0.82
N SER A 322 12.35 -17.24 1.26
CA SER A 322 13.10 -16.33 0.39
C SER A 322 14.53 -16.83 0.18
N LYS A 323 15.30 -16.22 -0.72
CA LYS A 323 16.73 -16.52 -0.95
C LYS A 323 17.01 -18.02 -1.11
N SER A 324 16.11 -18.73 -1.77
CA SER A 324 16.20 -20.20 -1.95
C SER A 324 17.43 -20.65 -2.73
N ASP A 325 18.05 -19.74 -3.49
CA ASP A 325 19.36 -19.92 -4.10
C ASP A 325 20.46 -20.31 -3.10
N GLN A 326 20.36 -19.81 -1.87
CA GLN A 326 21.31 -20.14 -0.80
C GLN A 326 21.13 -21.56 -0.23
N CYS A 327 19.96 -22.14 -0.42
CA CYS A 327 19.66 -23.50 0.04
C CYS A 327 19.62 -24.54 -1.08
N TYR A 328 20.03 -24.19 -2.29
CA TYR A 328 19.90 -25.10 -3.44
C TYR A 328 20.48 -26.51 -3.16
N GLY A 329 21.63 -26.59 -2.50
CA GLY A 329 22.30 -27.86 -2.17
C GLY A 329 21.58 -28.74 -1.14
N ILE A 330 20.63 -28.18 -0.39
CA ILE A 330 19.83 -28.89 0.63
C ILE A 330 18.38 -29.11 0.21
N LEU A 331 17.97 -28.55 -0.95
CA LEU A 331 16.65 -28.81 -1.49
C LEU A 331 16.50 -30.29 -1.85
N PRO A 332 15.29 -30.85 -1.76
CA PRO A 332 15.03 -32.19 -2.24
C PRO A 332 15.47 -32.37 -3.70
N PRO A 333 15.96 -33.56 -4.11
CA PRO A 333 16.43 -33.79 -5.49
C PRO A 333 15.43 -33.34 -6.54
N ILE A 334 14.14 -33.62 -6.34
CA ILE A 334 13.07 -33.17 -7.26
C ILE A 334 13.04 -31.62 -7.40
N ALA A 335 13.32 -30.88 -6.34
CA ALA A 335 13.40 -29.43 -6.40
C ALA A 335 14.63 -28.96 -7.18
N GLN A 336 15.75 -29.63 -7.03
CA GLN A 336 16.98 -29.33 -7.77
C GLN A 336 16.86 -29.65 -9.26
N GLU A 337 16.17 -30.71 -9.61
CA GLU A 337 15.94 -31.12 -11.00
C GLU A 337 14.91 -30.24 -11.72
N THR A 338 13.97 -29.69 -11.00
CA THR A 338 12.86 -28.91 -11.58
C THR A 338 13.13 -27.42 -11.65
N VAL A 339 14.08 -26.92 -10.85
CA VAL A 339 14.54 -25.53 -10.90
C VAL A 339 15.59 -25.40 -12.00
N HIS A 340 15.16 -25.15 -13.23
CA HIS A 340 16.07 -24.83 -14.32
C HIS A 340 15.76 -23.47 -14.90
N SER A 341 16.81 -22.80 -15.29
CA SER A 341 16.71 -21.50 -15.94
C SER A 341 16.35 -21.67 -17.41
N THR A 342 15.29 -21.06 -17.87
CA THR A 342 14.90 -21.00 -19.29
C THR A 342 15.63 -19.90 -20.03
N GLY A 343 16.40 -19.06 -19.34
CA GLY A 343 17.15 -17.96 -19.90
C GLY A 343 17.43 -16.88 -18.86
N LEU A 344 17.82 -15.71 -19.33
CA LEU A 344 18.02 -14.52 -18.49
C LEU A 344 16.94 -13.49 -18.82
N ASP A 345 16.42 -12.83 -17.80
CA ASP A 345 15.53 -11.68 -17.98
C ASP A 345 16.30 -10.43 -18.44
N GLN A 346 15.58 -9.33 -18.68
CA GLN A 346 16.19 -8.05 -19.09
C GLN A 346 17.16 -7.48 -18.05
N SER A 347 17.08 -7.93 -16.79
CA SER A 347 17.98 -7.56 -15.69
C SER A 347 19.20 -8.48 -15.60
N GLY A 348 19.29 -9.51 -16.46
CA GLY A 348 20.36 -10.51 -16.46
C GLY A 348 20.23 -11.55 -15.34
N LEU A 349 19.05 -11.71 -14.76
CA LEU A 349 18.75 -12.73 -13.75
C LEU A 349 18.14 -13.96 -14.41
N PRO A 350 18.39 -15.17 -13.86
CA PRO A 350 17.79 -16.40 -14.36
C PRO A 350 16.26 -16.35 -14.28
N VAL A 351 15.60 -16.69 -15.37
CA VAL A 351 14.15 -16.93 -15.40
C VAL A 351 13.91 -18.39 -15.07
N MET A 352 13.15 -18.61 -14.02
CA MET A 352 12.81 -19.96 -13.53
C MET A 352 11.39 -20.31 -13.94
N GLU A 353 11.20 -21.48 -14.54
CA GLU A 353 9.88 -21.99 -14.90
C GLU A 353 9.59 -23.31 -14.21
N PHE A 354 8.31 -23.45 -13.78
CA PHE A 354 7.79 -24.65 -13.18
C PHE A 354 6.50 -25.07 -13.91
N ASP A 355 6.33 -26.32 -14.21
CA ASP A 355 5.01 -26.81 -14.54
C ASP A 355 4.19 -27.11 -13.26
N GLY A 356 2.85 -26.99 -13.35
CA GLY A 356 1.99 -27.10 -12.17
C GLY A 356 2.02 -28.48 -11.51
N LYS A 357 2.31 -29.56 -12.26
CA LYS A 357 2.41 -30.92 -11.72
C LYS A 357 3.69 -31.05 -10.90
N THR A 358 4.79 -30.63 -11.46
CA THR A 358 6.10 -30.62 -10.82
C THR A 358 6.11 -29.77 -9.57
N LEU A 359 5.46 -28.59 -9.63
CA LEU A 359 5.31 -27.72 -8.45
C LEU A 359 4.53 -28.42 -7.34
N ASN A 360 3.46 -29.12 -7.66
CA ASN A 360 2.68 -29.86 -6.66
C ASN A 360 3.47 -31.01 -6.04
N GLU A 361 4.22 -31.77 -6.84
CA GLU A 361 5.11 -32.84 -6.34
C GLU A 361 6.24 -32.26 -5.46
N LEU A 362 6.77 -31.09 -5.82
CA LEU A 362 7.79 -30.39 -5.04
C LEU A 362 7.26 -29.98 -3.65
N VAL A 363 6.03 -29.49 -3.58
CA VAL A 363 5.45 -28.99 -2.32
C VAL A 363 4.89 -30.11 -1.46
N MET A 364 4.19 -31.07 -2.06
CA MET A 364 3.36 -32.07 -1.39
C MET A 364 3.90 -33.50 -1.48
N GLY A 365 4.93 -33.73 -2.29
CA GLY A 365 5.54 -35.08 -2.44
C GLY A 365 6.28 -35.52 -1.18
N ASP A 366 6.56 -36.84 -1.12
CA ASP A 366 7.41 -37.41 -0.08
C ASP A 366 8.79 -36.76 -0.10
N HIS A 367 9.24 -36.27 1.05
CA HIS A 367 10.44 -35.42 1.19
C HIS A 367 10.38 -34.09 0.44
N GLY A 368 9.19 -33.56 0.18
CA GLY A 368 8.98 -32.26 -0.41
C GLY A 368 9.32 -31.07 0.53
N LEU A 369 9.17 -29.84 0.04
CA LEU A 369 9.45 -28.63 0.82
C LEU A 369 8.67 -28.55 2.13
N LYS A 370 7.45 -29.10 2.16
CA LYS A 370 6.63 -29.15 3.37
C LYS A 370 7.30 -29.99 4.47
N ASP A 371 7.81 -31.17 4.14
CA ASP A 371 8.50 -32.04 5.10
C ASP A 371 9.82 -31.42 5.56
N LEU A 372 10.55 -30.80 4.63
CA LEU A 372 11.78 -30.08 4.95
C LEU A 372 11.50 -28.91 5.91
N MET A 373 10.44 -28.13 5.68
CA MET A 373 10.02 -27.06 6.59
C MET A 373 9.57 -27.59 7.94
N LEU A 374 8.79 -28.66 7.98
CA LEU A 374 8.35 -29.30 9.22
C LEU A 374 9.53 -29.76 10.08
N HIS A 375 10.58 -30.26 9.43
CA HIS A 375 11.77 -30.73 10.13
C HIS A 375 12.63 -29.58 10.69
N ASN A 376 12.84 -28.53 9.91
CA ASN A 376 13.79 -27.47 10.23
C ASN A 376 13.13 -26.18 10.80
N ALA A 377 11.82 -26.02 10.64
CA ALA A 377 11.06 -24.90 11.14
C ALA A 377 9.89 -25.34 12.02
N GLN A 378 10.12 -26.30 12.90
CA GLN A 378 9.08 -26.91 13.72
C GLN A 378 8.24 -25.91 14.49
N ALA A 379 8.86 -24.87 15.06
CA ALA A 379 8.15 -23.83 15.81
C ALA A 379 7.17 -23.04 14.92
N VAL A 380 7.57 -22.69 13.69
CA VAL A 380 6.72 -21.98 12.72
C VAL A 380 5.57 -22.88 12.29
N CYS A 381 5.87 -24.14 11.95
CA CYS A 381 4.87 -25.09 11.49
C CYS A 381 3.89 -25.46 12.61
N GLN A 382 4.34 -25.59 13.85
CA GLN A 382 3.47 -25.80 15.00
C GLN A 382 2.54 -24.61 15.21
N ASN A 383 3.05 -23.39 15.14
CA ASN A 383 2.26 -22.17 15.29
C ASN A 383 1.17 -22.07 14.20
N LEU A 384 1.50 -22.39 12.96
CA LEU A 384 0.55 -22.42 11.84
C LEU A 384 -0.46 -23.58 11.99
N SER A 385 -0.03 -24.76 12.49
CA SER A 385 -0.87 -25.95 12.63
C SER A 385 -1.79 -25.94 13.83
N THR A 386 -1.60 -25.07 14.82
CA THR A 386 -2.48 -24.93 16.00
C THR A 386 -3.91 -24.53 15.66
N GLY A 387 -4.20 -24.30 14.38
CA GLY A 387 -5.52 -23.93 13.88
C GLY A 387 -5.88 -22.46 14.09
N TYR A 388 -4.92 -21.63 14.43
CA TYR A 388 -5.06 -20.17 14.47
C TYR A 388 -4.97 -19.57 13.06
N TRP A 389 -4.26 -20.23 12.15
CA TRP A 389 -4.00 -19.73 10.81
C TRP A 389 -4.53 -20.69 9.74
N ASN A 390 -5.03 -20.13 8.64
CA ASN A 390 -5.25 -20.86 7.40
C ASN A 390 -4.02 -20.65 6.51
N TYR A 391 -3.30 -21.72 6.25
CA TYR A 391 -2.15 -21.69 5.35
C TYR A 391 -2.29 -22.80 4.30
N ASN A 392 -1.71 -22.53 3.15
CA ASN A 392 -1.53 -23.48 2.04
C ASN A 392 -0.05 -23.61 1.76
#